data_fc70edef596c78d5793d008118b4724a
#
_entry.id   fc70edef596c78d5793d008118b4724a
#
_cell.length_a   1.000
_cell.length_b   1.000
_cell.length_c   1.000
_cell.angle_alpha   90.00
_cell.angle_beta   90.00
_cell.angle_gamma   90.00
#
_symmetry.space_group_name_H-M   'P 1'
#
loop_
_entity.id
_entity.type
_entity.pdbx_description
1 polymer ?
#
loop_
_entity_poly.entity_id
_entity_poly.type
_entity_poly.pdbx_seq_one_letter_code
_entity_poly.pdbx_strand_id
1 'polypeptide(L)'
;EAEAHKGWAKVLLTDGRTGYVRDVALEPVKYEMTAVFSQREGFAFNDALAETLDTTADKLVPEAVARWYGGSEDAFRAAVCEQAKKYMGTEYRWGGKSGRGIDCSGLVSSAYMQCGVLIYRDARIVEGWPMHQIPFADKKRGDALYFPGHIALYLGEGRYIHSTGASASGGV
;
A
#
# COMPACT_ATOMS: atom_id res chain seq x y z
N GLU A 1 -26.04 -15.54 6.18
CA GLU A 1 -26.60 -14.28 6.71
C GLU A 1 -25.62 -13.71 7.71
N ALA A 2 -25.01 -12.56 7.37
CA ALA A 2 -24.07 -11.89 8.23
C ALA A 2 -24.86 -11.18 9.34
N GLU A 3 -24.74 -11.63 10.57
CA GLU A 3 -25.16 -10.83 11.73
C GLU A 3 -24.32 -9.55 11.73
N ALA A 4 -24.92 -8.47 11.24
CA ALA A 4 -24.34 -7.15 11.34
C ALA A 4 -24.38 -6.73 12.81
N HIS A 5 -23.25 -6.76 13.50
CA HIS A 5 -23.14 -6.12 14.79
C HIS A 5 -23.37 -4.62 14.59
N LYS A 6 -24.45 -4.10 15.18
CA LYS A 6 -24.86 -2.69 15.02
C LYS A 6 -23.68 -1.74 15.23
N GLY A 7 -23.33 -0.96 14.20
CA GLY A 7 -22.20 -0.02 14.21
C GLY A 7 -20.83 -0.66 13.91
N TRP A 8 -20.81 -1.91 13.44
CA TRP A 8 -19.59 -2.60 13.03
C TRP A 8 -19.76 -3.26 11.67
N ALA A 9 -18.82 -3.04 10.77
CA ALA A 9 -18.74 -3.70 9.48
C ALA A 9 -17.74 -4.86 9.54
N LYS A 10 -18.13 -6.01 9.00
CA LYS A 10 -17.22 -7.14 8.79
C LYS A 10 -16.33 -6.84 7.58
N VAL A 11 -15.04 -6.93 7.75
CA VAL A 11 -14.05 -6.67 6.70
C VAL A 11 -13.17 -7.88 6.48
N LEU A 12 -12.78 -8.10 5.25
CA LEU A 12 -11.77 -9.07 4.87
C LEU A 12 -10.41 -8.35 4.89
N LEU A 13 -9.48 -8.87 5.68
CA LEU A 13 -8.11 -8.35 5.74
C LEU A 13 -7.29 -8.87 4.56
N THR A 14 -6.22 -8.17 4.23
CA THR A 14 -5.32 -8.53 3.11
C THR A 14 -4.61 -9.88 3.27
N ASP A 15 -4.60 -10.44 4.47
CA ASP A 15 -4.07 -11.76 4.78
C ASP A 15 -5.15 -12.87 4.80
N GLY A 16 -6.35 -12.58 4.30
CA GLY A 16 -7.48 -13.50 4.25
C GLY A 16 -8.26 -13.67 5.56
N ARG A 17 -7.80 -13.11 6.67
CA ARG A 17 -8.55 -13.12 7.92
C ARG A 17 -9.74 -12.17 7.84
N THR A 18 -10.80 -12.49 8.56
CA THR A 18 -11.92 -11.57 8.77
C THR A 18 -11.77 -10.83 10.08
N GLY A 19 -12.14 -9.56 10.07
CA GLY A 19 -12.18 -8.70 11.24
C GLY A 19 -13.42 -7.84 11.25
N TYR A 20 -13.55 -7.04 12.30
CA TYR A 20 -14.63 -6.06 12.40
C TYR A 20 -14.03 -4.68 12.63
N VAL A 21 -14.58 -3.68 11.95
CA VAL A 21 -14.19 -2.28 12.09
C VAL A 21 -15.46 -1.45 12.33
N ARG A 22 -15.31 -0.36 13.08
CA ARG A 22 -16.44 0.57 13.26
C ARG A 22 -16.87 1.11 11.91
N ASP A 23 -18.16 1.04 11.59
CA ASP A 23 -18.73 1.52 10.33
C ASP A 23 -18.42 3.02 10.08
N VAL A 24 -18.43 3.83 11.15
CA VAL A 24 -18.05 5.25 11.11
C VAL A 24 -16.57 5.50 10.74
N ALA A 25 -15.73 4.47 10.75
CA ALA A 25 -14.33 4.55 10.33
C ALA A 25 -14.14 4.14 8.85
N LEU A 26 -15.22 3.78 8.16
CA LEU A 26 -15.22 3.40 6.75
C LEU A 26 -15.76 4.55 5.91
N GLU A 27 -15.03 4.89 4.88
CA GLU A 27 -15.53 5.75 3.80
C GLU A 27 -15.74 4.91 2.54
N PRO A 28 -16.81 5.17 1.76
CA PRO A 28 -17.01 4.51 0.49
C PRO A 28 -15.82 4.77 -0.43
N VAL A 29 -15.21 3.72 -0.94
CA VAL A 29 -14.18 3.83 -1.98
C VAL A 29 -14.84 4.37 -3.24
N LYS A 30 -14.16 5.29 -3.95
CA LYS A 30 -14.64 5.77 -5.24
C LYS A 30 -14.82 4.59 -6.20
N TYR A 31 -15.87 4.62 -7.00
CA TYR A 31 -16.25 3.52 -7.88
C TYR A 31 -15.10 3.01 -8.76
N GLU A 32 -14.26 3.93 -9.24
CA GLU A 32 -13.10 3.61 -10.07
C GLU A 32 -12.05 2.78 -9.31
N MET A 33 -11.80 3.09 -8.05
CA MET A 33 -10.87 2.32 -7.21
C MET A 33 -11.44 0.92 -6.90
N THR A 34 -12.75 0.84 -6.68
CA THR A 34 -13.44 -0.45 -6.48
C THR A 34 -13.29 -1.34 -7.72
N ALA A 35 -13.33 -0.77 -8.93
CA ALA A 35 -13.19 -1.54 -10.16
C ALA A 35 -11.79 -2.14 -10.36
N VAL A 36 -10.72 -1.50 -9.89
CA VAL A 36 -9.37 -2.08 -9.90
C VAL A 36 -9.28 -3.30 -8.98
N PHE A 37 -9.97 -3.25 -7.84
CA PHE A 37 -9.98 -4.35 -6.89
C PHE A 37 -11.03 -5.43 -7.20
N SER A 38 -12.17 -5.07 -7.79
CA SER A 38 -13.27 -6.01 -8.09
C SER A 38 -13.07 -6.82 -9.37
N GLN A 39 -12.21 -6.40 -10.28
CA GLN A 39 -11.84 -7.22 -11.43
C GLN A 39 -11.00 -8.46 -11.04
N ARG A 40 -10.67 -8.57 -9.78
CA ARG A 40 -10.09 -9.76 -9.18
C ARG A 40 -11.20 -10.52 -8.47
N GLU A 41 -11.83 -11.43 -9.20
CA GLU A 41 -12.67 -12.45 -8.56
C GLU A 41 -11.82 -13.18 -7.53
N GLY A 42 -12.21 -13.05 -6.27
CA GLY A 42 -11.58 -13.73 -5.17
C GLY A 42 -10.37 -13.01 -4.57
N PHE A 43 -10.63 -12.01 -3.75
CA PHE A 43 -9.72 -11.62 -2.67
C PHE A 43 -9.73 -12.68 -1.55
N ALA A 44 -9.72 -13.96 -1.93
CA ALA A 44 -9.36 -15.03 -1.03
C ALA A 44 -7.84 -15.18 -1.11
N PHE A 45 -7.14 -14.71 -0.12
CA PHE A 45 -5.72 -14.98 0.07
C PHE A 45 -5.57 -16.48 0.42
N ASN A 46 -5.56 -17.30 -0.60
CA ASN A 46 -5.21 -18.70 -0.53
C ASN A 46 -4.12 -18.98 -1.60
N ASP A 47 -3.61 -20.17 -1.64
CA ASP A 47 -2.54 -20.55 -2.58
C ASP A 47 -2.92 -20.31 -4.04
N ALA A 48 -4.22 -20.44 -4.41
CA ALA A 48 -4.74 -20.12 -5.72
C ALA A 48 -4.65 -18.61 -6.05
N LEU A 49 -4.64 -17.73 -5.05
CA LEU A 49 -4.43 -16.31 -5.24
C LEU A 49 -2.96 -15.96 -5.47
N ALA A 50 -2.04 -16.70 -4.86
CA ALA A 50 -0.61 -16.54 -5.11
C ALA A 50 -0.29 -16.85 -6.59
N GLU A 51 -0.87 -17.91 -7.16
CA GLU A 51 -0.75 -18.23 -8.58
C GLU A 51 -1.40 -17.17 -9.47
N THR A 52 -2.53 -16.60 -9.05
CA THR A 52 -3.22 -15.52 -9.78
C THR A 52 -2.49 -14.18 -9.67
N LEU A 53 -1.83 -13.92 -8.55
CA LEU A 53 -1.00 -12.72 -8.35
C LEU A 53 0.28 -12.78 -9.18
N ASP A 54 0.88 -13.94 -9.36
CA ASP A 54 2.08 -14.10 -10.17
C ASP A 54 1.84 -13.68 -11.63
N THR A 55 0.67 -14.01 -12.17
CA THR A 55 0.26 -13.56 -13.51
C THR A 55 -0.26 -12.12 -13.58
N THR A 56 -0.66 -11.53 -12.45
CA THR A 56 -1.26 -10.18 -12.41
C THR A 56 -0.34 -9.12 -11.81
N ALA A 57 0.64 -9.52 -11.01
CA ALA A 57 1.55 -8.57 -10.36
C ALA A 57 2.27 -7.69 -11.39
N ASP A 58 2.79 -8.29 -12.46
CA ASP A 58 3.46 -7.58 -13.55
C ASP A 58 2.55 -6.63 -14.33
N LYS A 59 1.23 -6.83 -14.26
CA LYS A 59 0.23 -6.00 -14.94
C LYS A 59 -0.35 -4.90 -14.07
N LEU A 60 -0.30 -5.03 -12.75
CA LEU A 60 -0.98 -4.12 -11.82
C LEU A 60 -0.50 -2.69 -11.92
N VAL A 61 0.81 -2.49 -11.94
CA VAL A 61 1.37 -1.14 -12.06
C VAL A 61 1.11 -0.57 -13.45
N PRO A 62 1.39 -1.28 -14.56
CA PRO A 62 1.04 -0.81 -15.90
C PRO A 62 -0.44 -0.50 -16.08
N GLU A 63 -1.35 -1.32 -15.55
CA GLU A 63 -2.79 -1.09 -15.64
C GLU A 63 -3.22 0.14 -14.83
N ALA A 64 -2.71 0.32 -13.61
CA ALA A 64 -2.97 1.51 -12.81
C ALA A 64 -2.44 2.77 -13.50
N VAL A 65 -1.23 2.71 -14.06
CA VAL A 65 -0.62 3.82 -14.82
C VAL A 65 -1.46 4.16 -16.05
N ALA A 66 -1.87 3.17 -16.83
CA ALA A 66 -2.68 3.38 -18.02
C ALA A 66 -4.05 4.00 -17.66
N ARG A 67 -4.70 3.47 -16.64
CA ARG A 67 -6.07 3.82 -16.28
C ARG A 67 -6.20 5.16 -15.55
N TRP A 68 -5.29 5.43 -14.60
CA TRP A 68 -5.43 6.54 -13.66
C TRP A 68 -4.50 7.71 -13.93
N TYR A 69 -3.41 7.46 -14.68
CA TYR A 69 -2.33 8.43 -14.88
C TYR A 69 -2.06 8.70 -16.36
N GLY A 70 -3.01 8.36 -17.24
CA GLY A 70 -2.92 8.62 -18.67
C GLY A 70 -1.72 7.95 -19.34
N GLY A 71 -1.24 6.82 -18.82
CA GLY A 71 -0.06 6.11 -19.28
C GLY A 71 1.28 6.69 -18.78
N SER A 72 1.26 7.72 -17.95
CA SER A 72 2.47 8.36 -17.43
C SER A 72 2.96 7.69 -16.13
N GLU A 73 4.00 6.87 -16.24
CA GLU A 73 4.70 6.30 -15.08
C GLU A 73 5.22 7.39 -14.13
N ASP A 74 5.70 8.49 -14.66
CA ASP A 74 6.22 9.59 -13.86
C ASP A 74 5.14 10.30 -13.05
N ALA A 75 3.93 10.45 -13.63
CA ALA A 75 2.77 10.97 -12.90
C ALA A 75 2.33 10.02 -11.78
N PHE A 76 2.32 8.71 -12.02
CA PHE A 76 2.05 7.71 -10.99
C PHE A 76 3.07 7.78 -9.85
N ARG A 77 4.36 7.80 -10.16
CA ARG A 77 5.45 7.88 -9.19
C ARG A 77 5.38 9.16 -8.36
N ALA A 78 5.06 10.28 -9.00
CA ALA A 78 4.81 11.54 -8.30
C ALA A 78 3.61 11.42 -7.34
N ALA A 79 2.51 10.84 -7.79
CA ALA A 79 1.32 10.66 -6.96
C ALA A 79 1.60 9.79 -5.73
N VAL A 80 2.34 8.69 -5.86
CA VAL A 80 2.74 7.86 -4.72
C VAL A 80 3.53 8.68 -3.69
N CYS A 81 4.47 9.52 -4.13
CA CYS A 81 5.22 10.39 -3.24
C CYS A 81 4.31 11.41 -2.53
N GLU A 82 3.36 12.02 -3.24
CA GLU A 82 2.42 12.98 -2.66
C GLU A 82 1.47 12.31 -1.65
N GLN A 83 1.04 11.07 -1.89
CA GLN A 83 0.24 10.34 -0.91
C GLN A 83 1.05 10.06 0.37
N ALA A 84 2.32 9.68 0.25
CA ALA A 84 3.18 9.46 1.41
C ALA A 84 3.38 10.74 2.24
N LYS A 85 3.58 11.89 1.59
CA LYS A 85 3.75 13.18 2.26
C LYS A 85 2.54 13.62 3.11
N LYS A 86 1.33 13.14 2.79
CA LYS A 86 0.13 13.43 3.59
C LYS A 86 0.20 12.87 5.02
N TYR A 87 1.11 11.93 5.26
CA TYR A 87 1.34 11.37 6.60
C TYR A 87 2.42 12.10 7.40
N MET A 88 3.02 13.16 6.86
CA MET A 88 3.99 13.98 7.61
C MET A 88 3.41 14.42 8.95
N GLY A 89 4.19 14.22 10.03
CA GLY A 89 3.76 14.52 11.40
C GLY A 89 2.92 13.42 12.06
N THR A 90 2.62 12.32 11.37
CA THR A 90 1.94 11.16 11.99
C THR A 90 2.93 10.41 12.87
N GLU A 91 2.53 10.11 14.10
CA GLU A 91 3.32 9.34 15.06
C GLU A 91 3.60 7.92 14.57
N TYR A 92 4.77 7.39 14.94
CA TYR A 92 5.07 5.98 14.68
C TYR A 92 4.19 5.08 15.56
N ARG A 93 3.56 4.09 14.92
CA ARG A 93 2.81 3.05 15.59
C ARG A 93 3.01 1.73 14.88
N TRP A 94 3.57 0.75 15.59
CA TRP A 94 3.74 -0.60 15.04
C TRP A 94 2.40 -1.18 14.57
N GLY A 95 2.36 -1.70 13.33
CA GLY A 95 1.14 -2.19 12.70
C GLY A 95 0.18 -1.09 12.19
N GLY A 96 0.51 0.19 12.42
CA GLY A 96 -0.32 1.34 12.04
C GLY A 96 -0.37 1.57 10.53
N LYS A 97 -1.52 2.06 10.05
CA LYS A 97 -1.80 2.37 8.63
C LYS A 97 -2.65 3.63 8.47
N SER A 98 -2.65 4.52 9.42
CA SER A 98 -3.55 5.68 9.41
C SER A 98 -2.87 6.94 9.93
N GLY A 99 -3.51 8.11 9.73
CA GLY A 99 -3.05 9.37 10.31
C GLY A 99 -3.07 9.43 11.83
N ARG A 100 -3.57 8.40 12.54
CA ARG A 100 -3.50 8.26 14.00
C ARG A 100 -2.31 7.43 14.46
N GLY A 101 -1.51 6.96 13.54
CA GLY A 101 -0.33 6.17 13.77
C GLY A 101 -0.01 5.27 12.60
N ILE A 102 1.24 5.26 12.18
CA ILE A 102 1.69 4.55 10.99
C ILE A 102 3.09 4.00 11.21
N ASP A 103 3.36 2.77 10.75
CA ASP A 103 4.72 2.23 10.72
C ASP A 103 5.38 2.41 9.33
N CYS A 104 6.62 1.97 9.20
CA CYS A 104 7.39 2.17 7.98
C CYS A 104 6.73 1.55 6.75
N SER A 105 6.30 0.30 6.82
CA SER A 105 5.65 -0.39 5.71
C SER A 105 4.18 0.02 5.55
N GLY A 106 3.53 0.44 6.62
CA GLY A 106 2.21 1.07 6.58
C GLY A 106 2.20 2.34 5.75
N LEU A 107 3.22 3.19 5.92
CA LEU A 107 3.39 4.40 5.13
C LEU A 107 3.51 4.08 3.63
N VAL A 108 4.46 3.21 3.27
CA VAL A 108 4.71 2.87 1.87
C VAL A 108 3.51 2.15 1.25
N SER A 109 2.97 1.12 1.92
CA SER A 109 1.82 0.36 1.40
C SER A 109 0.56 1.21 1.27
N SER A 110 0.31 2.13 2.21
CA SER A 110 -0.84 3.04 2.13
C SER A 110 -0.69 4.04 0.97
N ALA A 111 0.51 4.56 0.73
CA ALA A 111 0.76 5.46 -0.39
C ALA A 111 0.50 4.78 -1.74
N TYR A 112 0.99 3.57 -1.93
CA TYR A 112 0.74 2.78 -3.15
C TYR A 112 -0.74 2.40 -3.29
N MET A 113 -1.39 1.96 -2.22
CA MET A 113 -2.80 1.59 -2.21
C MET A 113 -3.70 2.76 -2.64
N GLN A 114 -3.39 3.98 -2.17
CA GLN A 114 -4.13 5.18 -2.58
C GLN A 114 -3.91 5.55 -4.05
N CYS A 115 -2.87 5.03 -4.66
CA CYS A 115 -2.59 5.16 -6.10
C CYS A 115 -3.08 3.95 -6.93
N GLY A 116 -3.88 3.05 -6.33
CA GLY A 116 -4.50 1.92 -7.02
C GLY A 116 -3.62 0.67 -7.08
N VAL A 117 -2.49 0.61 -6.37
CA VAL A 117 -1.59 -0.55 -6.37
C VAL A 117 -1.46 -1.12 -4.97
N LEU A 118 -1.80 -2.39 -4.81
CA LEU A 118 -1.53 -3.14 -3.59
C LEU A 118 -0.11 -3.70 -3.64
N ILE A 119 0.67 -3.41 -2.61
CA ILE A 119 1.98 -4.03 -2.35
C ILE A 119 1.93 -4.85 -1.08
N TYR A 120 2.95 -5.68 -0.87
CA TYR A 120 3.03 -6.46 0.37
C TYR A 120 3.05 -5.54 1.59
N ARG A 121 2.34 -5.94 2.66
CA ARG A 121 2.10 -5.05 3.81
C ARG A 121 3.35 -4.78 4.63
N ASP A 122 4.20 -5.79 4.80
CA ASP A 122 5.36 -5.69 5.68
C ASP A 122 6.63 -5.28 4.91
N ALA A 123 7.64 -4.86 5.65
CA ALA A 123 8.94 -4.48 5.09
C ALA A 123 9.71 -5.70 4.58
N ARG A 124 9.20 -6.33 3.54
CA ARG A 124 9.80 -7.48 2.84
C ARG A 124 9.48 -7.43 1.36
N ILE A 125 10.39 -7.93 0.54
CA ILE A 125 10.12 -8.26 -0.85
C ILE A 125 9.58 -9.68 -0.86
N VAL A 126 8.41 -9.88 -1.45
CA VAL A 126 7.73 -11.18 -1.54
C VAL A 126 7.43 -11.44 -3.00
N GLU A 127 7.82 -12.60 -3.48
CA GLU A 127 7.54 -13.07 -4.84
C GLU A 127 6.03 -13.06 -5.11
N GLY A 128 5.63 -12.75 -6.34
CA GLY A 128 4.22 -12.62 -6.73
C GLY A 128 3.56 -11.28 -6.34
N TRP A 129 4.26 -10.39 -5.66
CA TRP A 129 3.81 -9.04 -5.39
C TRP A 129 4.44 -8.03 -6.36
N PRO A 130 3.78 -6.88 -6.65
CA PRO A 130 4.23 -5.95 -7.70
C PRO A 130 5.47 -5.13 -7.30
N MET A 131 6.40 -5.74 -6.62
CA MET A 131 7.70 -5.18 -6.27
C MET A 131 8.79 -6.21 -6.49
N HIS A 132 9.85 -5.81 -7.18
CA HIS A 132 11.05 -6.60 -7.38
C HIS A 132 12.28 -5.76 -7.04
N GLN A 133 13.37 -6.44 -6.75
CA GLN A 133 14.63 -5.76 -6.45
C GLN A 133 15.27 -5.21 -7.72
N ILE A 134 15.73 -3.97 -7.65
CA ILE A 134 16.51 -3.32 -8.70
C ILE A 134 17.86 -2.86 -8.13
N PRO A 135 18.88 -2.61 -8.96
CA PRO A 135 20.12 -1.98 -8.51
C PRO A 135 19.84 -0.61 -7.87
N PHE A 136 20.51 -0.29 -6.78
CA PHE A 136 20.30 0.96 -6.06
C PHE A 136 20.56 2.21 -6.94
N ALA A 137 21.48 2.09 -7.92
CA ALA A 137 21.78 3.18 -8.86
C ALA A 137 20.59 3.53 -9.77
N ASP A 138 19.73 2.55 -10.06
CA ASP A 138 18.60 2.68 -11.00
C ASP A 138 17.31 3.17 -10.34
N LYS A 139 17.36 3.44 -9.02
CA LYS A 139 16.18 3.90 -8.28
C LYS A 139 15.61 5.19 -8.83
N LYS A 140 14.30 5.23 -8.96
CA LYS A 140 13.51 6.40 -9.34
C LYS A 140 12.63 6.85 -8.17
N ARG A 141 12.19 8.10 -8.19
CA ARG A 141 11.20 8.55 -7.21
C ARG A 141 10.00 7.61 -7.16
N GLY A 142 9.44 7.40 -6.00
CA GLY A 142 8.36 6.45 -5.79
C GLY A 142 8.82 5.01 -5.56
N ASP A 143 10.09 4.67 -5.74
CA ASP A 143 10.60 3.34 -5.39
C ASP A 143 10.74 3.18 -3.87
N ALA A 144 10.52 1.96 -3.41
CA ALA A 144 10.75 1.61 -2.02
C ALA A 144 12.24 1.35 -1.76
N LEU A 145 12.77 1.96 -0.72
CA LEU A 145 14.11 1.68 -0.21
C LEU A 145 13.99 0.64 0.92
N TYR A 146 14.52 -0.54 0.68
CA TYR A 146 14.46 -1.64 1.64
C TYR A 146 15.74 -1.71 2.47
N PHE A 147 15.56 -1.80 3.76
CA PHE A 147 16.60 -2.10 4.77
C PHE A 147 16.15 -3.32 5.58
N PRO A 148 17.07 -4.14 6.13
CA PRO A 148 16.67 -5.24 7.00
C PRO A 148 15.71 -4.77 8.11
N GLY A 149 14.44 -5.22 8.05
CA GLY A 149 13.41 -4.87 9.03
C GLY A 149 12.81 -3.46 8.88
N HIS A 150 13.15 -2.73 7.81
CA HIS A 150 12.65 -1.37 7.59
C HIS A 150 12.46 -1.07 6.11
N ILE A 151 11.56 -0.14 5.81
CA ILE A 151 11.29 0.31 4.44
C ILE A 151 11.01 1.82 4.43
N ALA A 152 11.44 2.50 3.38
CA ALA A 152 11.19 3.91 3.14
C ALA A 152 10.74 4.11 1.67
N LEU A 153 10.25 5.29 1.34
CA LEU A 153 9.89 5.68 -0.02
C LEU A 153 10.85 6.74 -0.53
N TYR A 154 11.46 6.50 -1.68
CA TYR A 154 12.38 7.46 -2.30
C TYR A 154 11.62 8.60 -2.97
N LEU A 155 11.95 9.83 -2.61
CA LEU A 155 11.29 11.03 -3.14
C LEU A 155 12.04 11.66 -4.34
N GLY A 156 13.20 11.14 -4.65
CA GLY A 156 14.12 11.77 -5.60
C GLY A 156 15.16 12.66 -4.92
N GLU A 157 16.17 13.07 -5.68
CA GLU A 157 17.20 14.05 -5.25
C GLU A 157 17.90 13.67 -3.92
N GLY A 158 18.17 12.39 -3.71
CA GLY A 158 18.80 11.90 -2.49
C GLY A 158 17.92 11.91 -1.23
N ARG A 159 16.63 12.24 -1.35
CA ARG A 159 15.69 12.31 -0.22
C ARG A 159 14.75 11.10 -0.20
N TYR A 160 14.35 10.73 0.99
CA TYR A 160 13.32 9.70 1.21
C TYR A 160 12.40 10.09 2.38
N ILE A 161 11.24 9.47 2.44
CA ILE A 161 10.28 9.59 3.54
C ILE A 161 10.10 8.22 4.18
N HIS A 162 10.05 8.18 5.49
CA HIS A 162 9.80 6.96 6.24
C HIS A 162 9.07 7.26 7.55
N SER A 163 8.47 6.26 8.16
CA SER A 163 8.00 6.33 9.53
C SER A 163 8.92 5.48 10.42
N THR A 164 9.43 6.05 11.51
CA THR A 164 10.38 5.37 12.40
C THR A 164 10.07 5.63 13.86
N GLY A 165 10.23 4.61 14.70
CA GLY A 165 10.20 4.73 16.15
C GLY A 165 11.55 5.00 16.79
N ALA A 166 12.62 5.07 15.99
CA ALA A 166 14.00 5.21 16.52
C ALA A 166 14.42 6.66 16.77
N SER A 167 13.67 7.65 16.29
CA SER A 167 13.96 9.06 16.55
C SER A 167 13.27 9.55 17.83
N ALA A 168 13.82 10.58 18.47
CA ALA A 168 13.23 11.20 19.67
C ALA A 168 11.80 11.75 19.43
N SER A 169 11.45 12.03 18.16
CA SER A 169 10.11 12.50 17.74
C SER A 169 9.24 11.41 17.09
N GLY A 170 9.70 10.19 17.02
CA GLY A 170 9.06 8.99 16.46
C GLY A 170 7.88 9.21 15.52
N GLY A 171 8.07 9.04 14.19
CA GLY A 171 7.00 9.23 13.20
C GLY A 171 7.51 9.42 11.78
N VAL A 172 6.70 10.08 10.96
CA VAL A 172 6.97 10.42 9.55
C VAL A 172 7.60 11.80 9.44
#